data_3e92650f8591dc7039f855256e18d1a1
#
_entry.id   3e92650f8591dc7039f855256e18d1a1
#
_cell.length_a   1.000
_cell.length_b   1.000
_cell.length_c   1.000
_cell.angle_alpha   90.00
_cell.angle_beta   90.00
_cell.angle_gamma   90.00
#
_symmetry.space_group_name_H-M   'P 1'
#
loop_
_entity.id
_entity.type
_entity.pdbx_description
1 polymer ?
#
loop_
_entity_poly.entity_id
_entity_poly.type
_entity_poly.pdbx_seq_one_letter_code
_entity_poly.pdbx_strand_id
1 'polypeptide(L)'
;MNIAIVGVSGAVGQEFLRILDQRNFPIDNLVLFGSSRSAGSKYTFRNKEYEVKLLQHNDDFKDIDIAFVSAGGGTSLEYAETITKHGAVMIDNSSAFRMDKDVPLVVPECNAKDALTRPKGIIANPNCTTIMMVVALQPIEQLSHIKRIKVSSYQSASGAGAAAMAELQQQYSDLVNNKPVTIEKFPHQLAYNVIPQVDVFTENGYTKEEMKMFYETQKIMHSDVKCSATCVRVSSLRSHSESVWVETEKPLTVEEVRAAIEKAPGCTLKDDVFNGVYPMPLETAGEDDVFVGRIRKDISDENGLTLWLSSDQIRKGAALNAVQIAEYLIANNGL
;
A
#
# COMPACT_ATOMS: atom_id res chain seq x y z
N MET A 1 -1.56 -13.72 -20.86
CA MET A 1 -2.72 -13.38 -20.03
C MET A 1 -3.34 -12.07 -20.47
N ASN A 2 -4.64 -11.95 -20.35
CA ASN A 2 -5.38 -10.72 -20.66
C ASN A 2 -5.58 -9.91 -19.37
N ILE A 3 -5.01 -8.73 -19.33
CA ILE A 3 -4.97 -7.88 -18.14
C ILE A 3 -5.77 -6.60 -18.38
N ALA A 4 -6.56 -6.21 -17.39
CA ALA A 4 -7.20 -4.90 -17.36
C ALA A 4 -6.59 -4.04 -16.24
N ILE A 5 -6.47 -2.72 -16.49
CA ILE A 5 -6.15 -1.74 -15.46
C ILE A 5 -7.28 -0.71 -15.42
N VAL A 6 -7.99 -0.63 -14.30
CA VAL A 6 -9.04 0.35 -14.06
C VAL A 6 -8.49 1.49 -13.21
N GLY A 7 -8.56 2.71 -13.73
CA GLY A 7 -7.99 3.89 -13.09
C GLY A 7 -6.53 4.16 -13.47
N VAL A 8 -6.14 3.81 -14.70
CA VAL A 8 -4.77 3.94 -15.22
C VAL A 8 -4.20 5.36 -15.15
N SER A 9 -5.03 6.39 -15.17
CA SER A 9 -4.60 7.81 -15.09
C SER A 9 -4.13 8.24 -13.70
N GLY A 10 -4.42 7.46 -12.65
CA GLY A 10 -3.97 7.73 -11.30
C GLY A 10 -2.49 7.35 -11.05
N ALA A 11 -1.92 7.82 -9.93
CA ALA A 11 -0.52 7.53 -9.58
C ALA A 11 -0.25 6.00 -9.48
N VAL A 12 -1.13 5.25 -8.83
CA VAL A 12 -1.04 3.79 -8.71
C VAL A 12 -1.26 3.11 -10.07
N GLY A 13 -2.20 3.61 -10.89
CA GLY A 13 -2.45 3.09 -12.24
C GLY A 13 -1.23 3.20 -13.15
N GLN A 14 -0.53 4.33 -13.09
CA GLN A 14 0.75 4.53 -13.79
C GLN A 14 1.84 3.60 -13.28
N GLU A 15 1.89 3.38 -11.96
CA GLU A 15 2.87 2.49 -11.36
C GLU A 15 2.61 1.02 -11.74
N PHE A 16 1.34 0.60 -11.92
CA PHE A 16 1.05 -0.74 -12.49
C PHE A 16 1.74 -0.95 -13.82
N LEU A 17 1.65 -0.01 -14.76
CA LEU A 17 2.32 -0.13 -16.05
C LEU A 17 3.84 -0.31 -15.89
N ARG A 18 4.48 0.47 -15.00
CA ARG A 18 5.92 0.38 -14.77
C ARG A 18 6.31 -0.96 -14.13
N ILE A 19 5.60 -1.40 -13.11
CA ILE A 19 5.91 -2.65 -12.38
C ILE A 19 5.66 -3.87 -13.26
N LEU A 20 4.55 -3.92 -14.00
CA LEU A 20 4.25 -5.01 -14.93
C LEU A 20 5.32 -5.15 -16.03
N ASP A 21 5.90 -4.02 -16.48
CA ASP A 21 7.01 -4.03 -17.43
C ASP A 21 8.32 -4.48 -16.77
N GLN A 22 8.71 -3.88 -15.66
CA GLN A 22 9.93 -4.21 -14.92
C GLN A 22 10.01 -5.69 -14.51
N ARG A 23 8.87 -6.27 -14.13
CA ARG A 23 8.75 -7.68 -13.70
C ARG A 23 8.53 -8.64 -14.86
N ASN A 24 8.52 -8.16 -16.12
CA ASN A 24 8.21 -8.97 -17.28
C ASN A 24 6.92 -9.80 -17.12
N PHE A 25 5.90 -9.21 -16.50
CA PHE A 25 4.64 -9.88 -16.22
C PHE A 25 4.04 -10.46 -17.52
N PRO A 26 3.51 -11.70 -17.54
CA PRO A 26 3.06 -12.37 -18.75
C PRO A 26 1.74 -11.78 -19.28
N ILE A 27 1.83 -10.83 -20.21
CA ILE A 27 0.68 -10.11 -20.79
C ILE A 27 0.62 -10.39 -22.29
N ASP A 28 -0.48 -11.00 -22.73
CA ASP A 28 -0.82 -11.18 -24.16
C ASP A 28 -1.65 -10.00 -24.64
N ASN A 29 -2.61 -9.54 -23.82
CA ASN A 29 -3.45 -8.40 -24.12
C ASN A 29 -3.60 -7.48 -22.89
N LEU A 30 -3.54 -6.17 -23.10
CA LEU A 30 -3.71 -5.14 -22.08
C LEU A 30 -4.87 -4.22 -22.47
N VAL A 31 -5.81 -4.01 -21.55
CA VAL A 31 -6.92 -3.08 -21.71
C VAL A 31 -6.88 -2.05 -20.57
N LEU A 32 -6.95 -0.78 -20.93
CA LEU A 32 -6.93 0.33 -19.98
C LEU A 32 -8.31 0.95 -19.87
N PHE A 33 -8.77 1.13 -18.62
CA PHE A 33 -10.06 1.75 -18.34
C PHE A 33 -9.92 2.99 -17.47
N GLY A 34 -10.79 3.97 -17.70
CA GLY A 34 -10.86 5.19 -16.92
C GLY A 34 -12.23 5.84 -16.94
N SER A 35 -12.36 6.96 -16.24
CA SER A 35 -13.57 7.79 -16.26
C SER A 35 -13.67 8.59 -17.56
N SER A 36 -14.80 9.29 -17.77
CA SER A 36 -15.02 10.19 -18.91
C SER A 36 -13.93 11.26 -19.05
N ARG A 37 -13.24 11.63 -17.95
CA ARG A 37 -12.14 12.60 -17.98
C ARG A 37 -10.86 12.07 -18.61
N SER A 38 -10.64 10.76 -18.56
CA SER A 38 -9.42 10.10 -19.04
C SER A 38 -9.64 9.20 -20.26
N ALA A 39 -10.89 8.87 -20.61
CA ALA A 39 -11.20 8.12 -21.81
C ALA A 39 -10.67 8.83 -23.06
N GLY A 40 -10.09 8.06 -24.00
CA GLY A 40 -9.40 8.56 -25.19
C GLY A 40 -7.93 8.98 -24.96
N SER A 41 -7.48 9.12 -23.71
CA SER A 41 -6.05 9.32 -23.41
C SER A 41 -5.26 8.09 -23.81
N LYS A 42 -3.98 8.28 -24.12
CA LYS A 42 -3.09 7.19 -24.54
C LYS A 42 -1.93 7.02 -23.58
N TYR A 43 -1.57 5.78 -23.31
CA TYR A 43 -0.41 5.40 -22.49
C TYR A 43 0.44 4.39 -23.22
N THR A 44 1.76 4.55 -23.12
CA THR A 44 2.73 3.62 -23.73
C THR A 44 3.07 2.51 -22.72
N PHE A 45 2.97 1.26 -23.18
CA PHE A 45 3.43 0.08 -22.46
C PHE A 45 4.18 -0.83 -23.44
N ARG A 46 5.41 -1.22 -23.11
CA ARG A 46 6.29 -2.06 -23.98
C ARG A 46 6.34 -1.57 -25.43
N ASN A 47 6.59 -0.28 -25.62
CA ASN A 47 6.67 0.38 -26.93
C ASN A 47 5.39 0.36 -27.78
N LYS A 48 4.23 0.00 -27.20
CA LYS A 48 2.93 0.05 -27.85
C LYS A 48 2.03 1.07 -27.15
N GLU A 49 1.27 1.85 -27.95
CA GLU A 49 0.25 2.75 -27.41
C GLU A 49 -1.05 1.99 -27.13
N TYR A 50 -1.65 2.29 -25.98
CA TYR A 50 -2.94 1.80 -25.54
C TYR A 50 -3.86 2.97 -25.23
N GLU A 51 -5.04 2.99 -25.83
CA GLU A 51 -6.05 4.00 -25.56
C GLU A 51 -6.89 3.59 -24.35
N VAL A 52 -7.19 4.55 -23.50
CA VAL A 52 -8.05 4.38 -22.33
C VAL A 52 -9.51 4.30 -22.76
N LYS A 53 -10.16 3.18 -22.52
CA LYS A 53 -11.60 3.00 -22.71
C LYS A 53 -12.38 3.64 -21.56
N LEU A 54 -13.57 4.12 -21.86
CA LEU A 54 -14.52 4.52 -20.82
C LEU A 54 -14.98 3.27 -20.06
N LEU A 55 -14.88 3.29 -18.73
CA LEU A 55 -15.42 2.22 -17.88
C LEU A 55 -16.95 2.28 -17.92
N GLN A 56 -17.60 1.19 -18.33
CA GLN A 56 -19.04 1.06 -18.50
C GLN A 56 -19.55 -0.32 -18.10
N HIS A 57 -20.83 -0.45 -17.84
CA HIS A 57 -21.52 -1.73 -17.63
C HIS A 57 -21.76 -2.42 -18.98
N ASN A 58 -20.78 -3.17 -19.44
CA ASN A 58 -20.81 -3.91 -20.69
C ASN A 58 -19.99 -5.23 -20.58
N ASP A 59 -19.63 -5.85 -21.69
CA ASP A 59 -18.90 -7.12 -21.72
C ASP A 59 -17.39 -6.97 -22.01
N ASP A 60 -16.81 -5.78 -21.80
CA ASP A 60 -15.39 -5.53 -22.05
C ASP A 60 -14.45 -6.37 -21.16
N PHE A 61 -14.96 -6.95 -20.07
CA PHE A 61 -14.19 -7.84 -19.19
C PHE A 61 -14.34 -9.34 -19.50
N LYS A 62 -15.04 -9.71 -20.59
CA LYS A 62 -15.35 -11.12 -20.93
C LYS A 62 -14.13 -12.01 -21.06
N ASP A 63 -13.06 -11.49 -21.65
CA ASP A 63 -11.83 -12.24 -21.89
C ASP A 63 -10.65 -11.79 -21.00
N ILE A 64 -10.95 -11.10 -19.92
CA ILE A 64 -9.94 -10.63 -18.96
C ILE A 64 -9.70 -11.69 -17.88
N ASP A 65 -8.43 -12.03 -17.64
CA ASP A 65 -8.01 -12.93 -16.58
C ASP A 65 -7.91 -12.22 -15.24
N ILE A 66 -7.24 -11.04 -15.22
CA ILE A 66 -7.03 -10.23 -14.01
C ILE A 66 -7.34 -8.76 -14.31
N ALA A 67 -8.09 -8.12 -13.42
CA ALA A 67 -8.33 -6.69 -13.42
C ALA A 67 -7.69 -6.03 -12.18
N PHE A 68 -6.66 -5.22 -12.38
CA PHE A 68 -6.12 -4.34 -11.33
C PHE A 68 -6.97 -3.09 -11.24
N VAL A 69 -7.57 -2.85 -10.06
CA VAL A 69 -8.51 -1.73 -9.87
C VAL A 69 -7.94 -0.72 -8.87
N SER A 70 -7.79 0.53 -9.32
CA SER A 70 -7.35 1.65 -8.49
C SER A 70 -8.09 2.94 -8.89
N ALA A 71 -9.42 2.94 -8.71
CA ALA A 71 -10.31 4.02 -9.14
C ALA A 71 -11.20 4.58 -8.01
N GLY A 72 -10.88 4.20 -6.76
CA GLY A 72 -11.63 4.59 -5.55
C GLY A 72 -12.79 3.67 -5.21
N GLY A 73 -13.20 3.68 -3.92
CA GLY A 73 -14.15 2.72 -3.37
C GLY A 73 -15.53 2.74 -4.04
N GLY A 74 -16.03 3.93 -4.41
CA GLY A 74 -17.32 4.04 -5.12
C GLY A 74 -17.30 3.31 -6.47
N THR A 75 -16.25 3.52 -7.27
CA THR A 75 -16.07 2.82 -8.55
C THR A 75 -15.90 1.32 -8.35
N SER A 76 -15.14 0.90 -7.34
CA SER A 76 -14.96 -0.53 -7.04
C SER A 76 -16.30 -1.20 -6.70
N LEU A 77 -17.12 -0.58 -5.85
CA LEU A 77 -18.45 -1.10 -5.50
C LEU A 77 -19.38 -1.16 -6.72
N GLU A 78 -19.40 -0.10 -7.52
CA GLU A 78 -20.28 0.02 -8.69
C GLU A 78 -19.96 -1.02 -9.77
N TYR A 79 -18.66 -1.25 -10.05
CA TYR A 79 -18.23 -2.07 -11.19
C TYR A 79 -17.76 -3.49 -10.82
N ALA A 80 -17.74 -3.87 -9.54
CA ALA A 80 -17.24 -5.18 -9.11
C ALA A 80 -17.92 -6.35 -9.84
N GLU A 81 -19.26 -6.35 -9.90
CA GLU A 81 -20.03 -7.37 -10.61
C GLU A 81 -19.72 -7.37 -12.12
N THR A 82 -19.65 -6.18 -12.73
CA THR A 82 -19.31 -6.04 -14.16
C THR A 82 -17.94 -6.64 -14.47
N ILE A 83 -16.97 -6.45 -13.58
CA ILE A 83 -15.60 -6.94 -13.74
C ILE A 83 -15.56 -8.48 -13.56
N THR A 84 -16.25 -9.00 -12.55
CA THR A 84 -16.11 -10.41 -12.13
C THR A 84 -17.10 -11.37 -12.81
N LYS A 85 -18.17 -10.88 -13.39
CA LYS A 85 -19.28 -11.72 -13.96
C LYS A 85 -18.85 -12.73 -15.01
N HIS A 86 -17.72 -12.50 -15.68
CA HIS A 86 -17.19 -13.40 -16.71
C HIS A 86 -15.96 -14.21 -16.23
N GLY A 87 -15.64 -14.17 -14.93
CA GLY A 87 -14.56 -14.95 -14.33
C GLY A 87 -13.25 -14.18 -14.12
N ALA A 88 -13.18 -12.91 -14.52
CA ALA A 88 -11.99 -12.09 -14.22
C ALA A 88 -11.76 -11.96 -12.71
N VAL A 89 -10.51 -12.13 -12.26
CA VAL A 89 -10.12 -11.87 -10.88
C VAL A 89 -9.91 -10.36 -10.69
N MET A 90 -10.70 -9.74 -9.85
CA MET A 90 -10.54 -8.34 -9.48
C MET A 90 -9.58 -8.20 -8.31
N ILE A 91 -8.45 -7.51 -8.48
CA ILE A 91 -7.54 -7.12 -7.40
C ILE A 91 -7.74 -5.63 -7.12
N ASP A 92 -8.40 -5.33 -5.99
CA ASP A 92 -8.90 -3.98 -5.67
C ASP A 92 -8.01 -3.25 -4.65
N ASN A 93 -7.45 -2.12 -5.05
CA ASN A 93 -6.67 -1.25 -4.17
C ASN A 93 -7.50 -0.33 -3.27
N SER A 94 -8.80 -0.26 -3.48
CA SER A 94 -9.68 0.59 -2.66
C SER A 94 -9.97 -0.04 -1.29
N SER A 95 -10.59 0.72 -0.41
CA SER A 95 -11.04 0.21 0.89
C SER A 95 -12.40 -0.50 0.84
N ALA A 96 -13.04 -0.61 -0.35
CA ALA A 96 -14.43 -1.03 -0.50
C ALA A 96 -14.70 -2.44 0.06
N PHE A 97 -13.78 -3.38 -0.18
CA PHE A 97 -13.98 -4.79 0.13
C PHE A 97 -13.05 -5.33 1.23
N ARG A 98 -12.13 -4.51 1.77
CA ARG A 98 -11.10 -4.98 2.69
C ARG A 98 -11.64 -5.71 3.92
N MET A 99 -12.75 -5.24 4.48
CA MET A 99 -13.37 -5.86 5.66
C MET A 99 -14.55 -6.77 5.34
N ASP A 100 -14.85 -7.02 4.07
CA ASP A 100 -15.83 -8.02 3.66
C ASP A 100 -15.29 -9.43 4.00
N LYS A 101 -16.11 -10.25 4.70
CA LYS A 101 -15.72 -11.60 5.16
C LYS A 101 -15.47 -12.58 4.02
N ASP A 102 -16.11 -12.35 2.87
CA ASP A 102 -16.03 -13.21 1.69
C ASP A 102 -14.98 -12.70 0.67
N VAL A 103 -14.20 -11.69 1.04
CA VAL A 103 -13.11 -11.13 0.22
C VAL A 103 -11.79 -11.24 1.00
N PRO A 104 -10.80 -11.98 0.50
CA PRO A 104 -9.50 -12.05 1.14
C PRO A 104 -8.78 -10.70 1.07
N LEU A 105 -8.08 -10.35 2.14
CA LEU A 105 -7.22 -9.17 2.26
C LEU A 105 -5.77 -9.65 2.29
N VAL A 106 -4.98 -9.41 1.23
CA VAL A 106 -3.77 -10.18 0.99
C VAL A 106 -2.51 -9.31 0.96
N VAL A 107 -1.51 -9.74 1.73
CA VAL A 107 -0.11 -9.34 1.64
C VAL A 107 0.70 -10.63 1.40
N PRO A 108 1.30 -10.84 0.22
CA PRO A 108 1.92 -12.12 -0.13
C PRO A 108 2.97 -12.63 0.87
N GLU A 109 3.71 -11.76 1.51
CA GLU A 109 4.71 -12.12 2.52
C GLU A 109 4.09 -12.65 3.83
N CYS A 110 2.80 -12.37 4.06
CA CYS A 110 2.08 -12.74 5.30
C CYS A 110 1.11 -13.90 5.07
N ASN A 111 0.21 -13.76 4.10
CA ASN A 111 -0.96 -14.63 3.94
C ASN A 111 -1.31 -14.93 2.47
N ALA A 112 -0.32 -15.12 1.60
CA ALA A 112 -0.52 -15.33 0.16
C ALA A 112 -1.59 -16.39 -0.18
N LYS A 113 -1.69 -17.46 0.62
CA LYS A 113 -2.64 -18.57 0.42
C LYS A 113 -4.10 -18.13 0.44
N ASP A 114 -4.42 -17.05 1.14
CA ASP A 114 -5.79 -16.53 1.21
C ASP A 114 -6.31 -16.10 -0.17
N ALA A 115 -5.43 -15.67 -1.08
CA ALA A 115 -5.76 -15.31 -2.45
C ALA A 115 -6.43 -16.45 -3.24
N LEU A 116 -6.19 -17.70 -2.86
CA LEU A 116 -6.77 -18.87 -3.54
C LEU A 116 -8.26 -19.07 -3.20
N THR A 117 -8.75 -18.48 -2.09
CA THR A 117 -10.16 -18.55 -1.65
C THR A 117 -10.83 -17.20 -1.79
N ARG A 118 -11.52 -16.98 -2.91
CA ARG A 118 -12.16 -15.69 -3.25
C ARG A 118 -13.55 -15.90 -3.86
N PRO A 119 -14.56 -16.26 -3.05
CA PRO A 119 -15.89 -16.64 -3.56
C PRO A 119 -16.58 -15.54 -4.37
N LYS A 120 -16.19 -14.28 -4.20
CA LYS A 120 -16.71 -13.15 -4.99
C LYS A 120 -15.85 -12.81 -6.23
N GLY A 121 -14.80 -13.57 -6.54
CA GLY A 121 -13.86 -13.23 -7.61
C GLY A 121 -13.01 -11.98 -7.30
N ILE A 122 -13.05 -11.47 -6.07
CA ILE A 122 -12.37 -10.24 -5.65
C ILE A 122 -11.29 -10.57 -4.61
N ILE A 123 -10.15 -9.92 -4.72
CA ILE A 123 -9.08 -9.88 -3.71
C ILE A 123 -8.85 -8.42 -3.35
N ALA A 124 -8.92 -8.10 -2.06
CA ALA A 124 -8.63 -6.75 -1.59
C ALA A 124 -7.13 -6.57 -1.33
N ASN A 125 -6.59 -5.48 -1.86
CA ASN A 125 -5.23 -5.02 -1.57
C ASN A 125 -5.29 -4.07 -0.36
N PRO A 126 -4.50 -4.31 0.70
CA PRO A 126 -4.62 -3.57 1.96
C PRO A 126 -4.24 -2.09 1.84
N ASN A 127 -4.42 -1.38 2.96
CA ASN A 127 -3.93 -0.01 3.16
C ASN A 127 -2.39 0.03 3.11
N CYS A 128 -1.84 1.09 2.54
CA CYS A 128 -0.40 1.20 2.29
C CYS A 128 0.45 1.17 3.57
N THR A 129 0.00 1.84 4.64
CA THR A 129 0.69 1.78 5.94
C THR A 129 0.54 0.40 6.59
N THR A 130 -0.63 -0.22 6.49
CA THR A 130 -0.81 -1.60 6.96
C THR A 130 0.13 -2.57 6.24
N ILE A 131 0.24 -2.50 4.91
CA ILE A 131 1.12 -3.39 4.13
C ILE A 131 2.57 -3.30 4.63
N MET A 132 3.14 -2.09 4.68
CA MET A 132 4.54 -1.95 5.07
C MET A 132 4.78 -2.41 6.51
N MET A 133 3.85 -2.14 7.41
CA MET A 133 3.94 -2.58 8.80
C MET A 133 3.92 -4.11 8.91
N VAL A 134 2.93 -4.79 8.32
CA VAL A 134 2.81 -6.24 8.47
C VAL A 134 3.92 -7.02 7.77
N VAL A 135 4.45 -6.51 6.64
CA VAL A 135 5.63 -7.11 5.97
C VAL A 135 6.84 -7.10 6.91
N ALA A 136 7.12 -5.97 7.56
CA ALA A 136 8.24 -5.86 8.50
C ALA A 136 8.03 -6.64 9.80
N LEU A 137 6.76 -6.81 10.24
CA LEU A 137 6.44 -7.50 11.48
C LEU A 137 6.28 -9.01 11.32
N GLN A 138 6.02 -9.52 10.11
CA GLN A 138 5.85 -10.95 9.86
C GLN A 138 7.05 -11.80 10.32
N PRO A 139 8.31 -11.44 10.06
CA PRO A 139 9.45 -12.20 10.59
C PRO A 139 9.56 -12.17 12.12
N ILE A 140 9.08 -11.11 12.78
CA ILE A 140 9.04 -11.02 14.25
C ILE A 140 7.94 -11.92 14.81
N GLU A 141 6.75 -11.92 14.19
CA GLU A 141 5.64 -12.81 14.55
C GLU A 141 6.02 -14.29 14.47
N GLN A 142 6.86 -14.66 13.49
CA GLN A 142 7.38 -16.02 13.34
C GLN A 142 8.35 -16.43 14.47
N LEU A 143 9.04 -15.48 15.09
CA LEU A 143 9.92 -15.73 16.24
C LEU A 143 9.13 -15.79 17.55
N SER A 144 8.22 -14.86 17.74
CA SER A 144 7.37 -14.79 18.94
C SER A 144 6.09 -14.00 18.62
N HIS A 145 4.95 -14.54 19.04
CA HIS A 145 3.65 -13.90 18.81
C HIS A 145 3.62 -12.45 19.29
N ILE A 146 3.15 -11.54 18.42
CA ILE A 146 3.00 -10.13 18.73
C ILE A 146 1.65 -9.88 19.38
N LYS A 147 1.65 -9.50 20.66
CA LYS A 147 0.44 -9.21 21.44
C LYS A 147 -0.09 -7.81 21.18
N ARG A 148 0.80 -6.85 20.96
CA ARG A 148 0.44 -5.44 20.82
C ARG A 148 1.38 -4.69 19.90
N ILE A 149 0.79 -3.77 19.11
CA ILE A 149 1.49 -2.85 18.23
C ILE A 149 1.06 -1.43 18.59
N LYS A 150 2.02 -0.52 18.74
CA LYS A 150 1.78 0.92 18.74
C LYS A 150 2.59 1.51 17.58
N VAL A 151 1.96 2.32 16.75
CA VAL A 151 2.60 2.83 15.54
C VAL A 151 2.26 4.30 15.32
N SER A 152 3.25 5.08 14.93
CA SER A 152 3.07 6.41 14.36
C SER A 152 3.55 6.40 12.92
N SER A 153 2.66 6.71 11.97
CA SER A 153 3.02 6.80 10.56
C SER A 153 3.35 8.23 10.16
N TYR A 154 4.34 8.38 9.29
CA TYR A 154 4.78 9.64 8.68
C TYR A 154 4.51 9.53 7.18
N GLN A 155 3.31 9.97 6.77
CA GLN A 155 2.77 9.71 5.44
C GLN A 155 3.04 10.87 4.47
N SER A 156 3.66 10.56 3.35
CA SER A 156 3.96 11.51 2.28
C SER A 156 2.70 11.99 1.54
N ALA A 157 2.80 13.12 0.85
CA ALA A 157 1.73 13.73 0.07
C ALA A 157 1.15 12.78 -1.00
N SER A 158 1.98 11.92 -1.60
CA SER A 158 1.58 10.99 -2.66
C SER A 158 0.51 9.98 -2.22
N GLY A 159 0.40 9.68 -0.92
CA GLY A 159 -0.70 8.86 -0.37
C GLY A 159 -2.10 9.48 -0.58
N ALA A 160 -2.18 10.79 -0.76
CA ALA A 160 -3.40 11.51 -1.14
C ALA A 160 -3.52 11.77 -2.66
N GLY A 161 -2.64 11.16 -3.47
CA GLY A 161 -2.67 11.18 -4.93
C GLY A 161 -1.87 12.30 -5.57
N ALA A 162 -1.86 12.32 -6.92
CA ALA A 162 -1.03 13.25 -7.71
C ALA A 162 -1.34 14.72 -7.45
N ALA A 163 -2.61 15.08 -7.24
CA ALA A 163 -3.01 16.45 -6.95
C ALA A 163 -2.44 16.95 -5.60
N ALA A 164 -2.36 16.09 -4.59
CA ALA A 164 -1.76 16.43 -3.30
C ALA A 164 -0.24 16.62 -3.40
N MET A 165 0.44 15.83 -4.23
CA MET A 165 1.86 16.05 -4.54
C MET A 165 2.09 17.39 -5.22
N ALA A 166 1.27 17.72 -6.22
CA ALA A 166 1.34 19.00 -6.93
C ALA A 166 1.09 20.19 -5.99
N GLU A 167 0.11 20.06 -5.07
CA GLU A 167 -0.16 21.10 -4.08
C GLU A 167 1.04 21.31 -3.14
N LEU A 168 1.66 20.22 -2.61
CA LEU A 168 2.85 20.37 -1.76
C LEU A 168 3.98 21.09 -2.50
N GLN A 169 4.23 20.75 -3.77
CA GLN A 169 5.23 21.43 -4.59
C GLN A 169 4.86 22.92 -4.82
N GLN A 170 3.57 23.20 -5.05
CA GLN A 170 3.07 24.56 -5.19
C GLN A 170 3.23 25.35 -3.90
N GLN A 171 2.94 24.76 -2.73
CA GLN A 171 3.14 25.39 -1.43
C GLN A 171 4.60 25.82 -1.22
N TYR A 172 5.58 24.97 -1.57
CA TYR A 172 6.99 25.37 -1.52
C TYR A 172 7.31 26.52 -2.49
N SER A 173 6.78 26.47 -3.71
CA SER A 173 6.93 27.56 -4.68
C SER A 173 6.32 28.88 -4.19
N ASP A 174 5.13 28.82 -3.59
CA ASP A 174 4.45 30.00 -3.02
C ASP A 174 5.29 30.64 -1.92
N LEU A 175 5.81 29.82 -0.98
CA LEU A 175 6.64 30.28 0.13
C LEU A 175 7.94 30.94 -0.34
N VAL A 176 8.66 30.31 -1.29
CA VAL A 176 9.90 30.87 -1.85
C VAL A 176 9.66 32.21 -2.58
N ASN A 177 8.50 32.36 -3.21
CA ASN A 177 8.14 33.57 -3.95
C ASN A 177 7.34 34.61 -3.13
N ASN A 178 7.23 34.43 -1.79
CA ASN A 178 6.45 35.27 -0.88
C ASN A 178 4.99 35.48 -1.34
N LYS A 179 4.37 34.40 -1.87
CA LYS A 179 2.95 34.40 -2.28
C LYS A 179 2.08 33.77 -1.17
N PRO A 180 0.77 34.05 -1.14
CA PRO A 180 -0.17 33.30 -0.31
C PRO A 180 -0.09 31.81 -0.63
N VAL A 181 -0.05 30.98 0.41
CA VAL A 181 0.11 29.52 0.26
C VAL A 181 -1.18 28.89 -0.22
N THR A 182 -1.10 28.08 -1.28
CA THR A 182 -2.24 27.31 -1.82
C THR A 182 -2.60 26.18 -0.87
N ILE A 183 -3.87 26.09 -0.42
CA ILE A 183 -4.41 25.03 0.44
C ILE A 183 -5.74 24.58 -0.16
N GLU A 184 -5.76 23.40 -0.82
CA GLU A 184 -6.94 22.88 -1.51
C GLU A 184 -7.22 21.41 -1.20
N LYS A 185 -6.19 20.58 -1.10
CA LYS A 185 -6.27 19.12 -0.87
C LYS A 185 -6.04 18.74 0.58
N PHE A 186 -5.16 19.48 1.24
CA PHE A 186 -4.91 19.27 2.66
C PHE A 186 -5.76 20.23 3.51
N PRO A 187 -6.11 19.85 4.74
CA PRO A 187 -6.87 20.73 5.65
C PRO A 187 -6.07 21.95 6.12
N HIS A 188 -4.74 21.88 6.01
CA HIS A 188 -3.79 22.92 6.42
C HIS A 188 -2.59 22.94 5.49
N GLN A 189 -1.79 24.02 5.55
CA GLN A 189 -0.47 24.06 4.90
C GLN A 189 0.35 22.85 5.35
N LEU A 190 0.88 22.09 4.39
CA LEU A 190 1.74 20.93 4.65
C LEU A 190 3.23 21.27 4.55
N ALA A 191 3.62 22.18 3.64
CA ALA A 191 5.01 22.62 3.51
C ALA A 191 5.53 23.18 4.85
N TYR A 192 6.66 22.64 5.35
CA TYR A 192 7.27 22.93 6.66
C TYR A 192 6.37 22.58 7.86
N ASN A 193 5.43 21.66 7.70
CA ASN A 193 4.47 21.30 8.75
C ASN A 193 4.28 19.79 8.85
N VAL A 194 3.64 19.36 9.94
CA VAL A 194 3.08 18.03 10.12
C VAL A 194 1.61 18.16 10.49
N ILE A 195 0.75 17.35 9.88
CA ILE A 195 -0.69 17.37 10.13
C ILE A 195 -1.07 16.03 10.79
N PRO A 196 -1.46 15.99 12.08
CA PRO A 196 -1.79 14.75 12.78
C PRO A 196 -3.19 14.26 12.41
N GLN A 197 -3.44 14.17 11.11
CA GLN A 197 -4.68 13.70 10.52
C GLN A 197 -4.43 13.16 9.11
N VAL A 198 -4.79 11.89 8.92
CA VAL A 198 -4.91 11.28 7.59
C VAL A 198 -6.30 10.64 7.52
N ASP A 199 -7.10 11.01 6.49
CA ASP A 199 -8.51 10.67 6.36
C ASP A 199 -9.39 11.40 7.42
N VAL A 200 -10.68 11.08 7.48
CA VAL A 200 -11.66 11.71 8.37
C VAL A 200 -11.70 11.03 9.73
N PHE A 201 -12.04 11.78 10.76
CA PHE A 201 -12.22 11.25 12.11
C PHE A 201 -13.48 10.38 12.22
N THR A 202 -13.41 9.38 13.08
CA THR A 202 -14.51 8.54 13.54
C THR A 202 -14.95 8.99 14.94
N GLU A 203 -16.08 8.45 15.44
CA GLU A 203 -16.68 8.84 16.73
C GLU A 203 -15.76 8.58 17.93
N ASN A 204 -14.84 7.64 17.85
CA ASN A 204 -13.90 7.30 18.92
C ASN A 204 -12.64 8.18 18.94
N GLY A 205 -12.57 9.20 18.07
CA GLY A 205 -11.44 10.13 17.98
C GLY A 205 -10.26 9.64 17.13
N TYR A 206 -10.30 8.40 16.63
CA TYR A 206 -9.35 7.91 15.63
C TYR A 206 -9.78 8.33 14.22
N THR A 207 -8.83 8.45 13.31
CA THR A 207 -9.17 8.61 11.89
C THR A 207 -9.51 7.26 11.24
N LYS A 208 -10.20 7.29 10.09
CA LYS A 208 -10.43 6.06 9.31
C LYS A 208 -9.12 5.39 8.91
N GLU A 209 -8.06 6.15 8.63
CA GLU A 209 -6.75 5.61 8.31
C GLU A 209 -6.18 4.78 9.47
N GLU A 210 -6.28 5.29 10.70
CA GLU A 210 -5.84 4.59 11.91
C GLU A 210 -6.66 3.34 12.19
N MET A 211 -7.99 3.41 11.95
CA MET A 211 -8.86 2.24 12.10
C MET A 211 -8.60 1.16 11.05
N LYS A 212 -8.15 1.53 9.83
CA LYS A 212 -7.68 0.54 8.83
C LYS A 212 -6.49 -0.25 9.38
N MET A 213 -5.49 0.42 9.95
CA MET A 213 -4.34 -0.27 10.55
C MET A 213 -4.75 -1.25 11.64
N PHE A 214 -5.75 -0.92 12.45
CA PHE A 214 -6.27 -1.81 13.47
C PHE A 214 -6.93 -3.07 12.89
N TYR A 215 -7.95 -2.90 12.04
CA TYR A 215 -8.75 -4.03 11.54
C TYR A 215 -8.03 -4.86 10.48
N GLU A 216 -7.32 -4.21 9.57
CA GLU A 216 -6.63 -4.88 8.48
C GLU A 216 -5.46 -5.73 8.98
N THR A 217 -4.70 -5.26 9.99
CA THR A 217 -3.61 -6.02 10.61
C THR A 217 -4.12 -7.35 11.18
N GLN A 218 -5.23 -7.32 11.93
CA GLN A 218 -5.82 -8.52 12.50
C GLN A 218 -6.25 -9.52 11.41
N LYS A 219 -6.87 -9.02 10.33
CA LYS A 219 -7.34 -9.84 9.22
C LYS A 219 -6.19 -10.48 8.44
N ILE A 220 -5.12 -9.72 8.15
CA ILE A 220 -3.96 -10.19 7.38
C ILE A 220 -3.14 -11.20 8.20
N MET A 221 -2.88 -10.89 9.47
CA MET A 221 -2.05 -11.74 10.35
C MET A 221 -2.83 -12.91 10.97
N HIS A 222 -4.14 -13.03 10.71
CA HIS A 222 -5.02 -14.03 11.35
C HIS A 222 -4.86 -14.05 12.88
N SER A 223 -4.78 -12.88 13.49
CA SER A 223 -4.42 -12.68 14.89
C SER A 223 -5.38 -11.70 15.56
N ASP A 224 -5.51 -11.79 16.88
CA ASP A 224 -6.20 -10.81 17.73
C ASP A 224 -5.28 -9.69 18.24
N VAL A 225 -4.14 -9.51 17.58
CA VAL A 225 -3.15 -8.48 17.90
C VAL A 225 -3.80 -7.10 18.12
N LYS A 226 -3.43 -6.46 19.20
CA LYS A 226 -3.95 -5.12 19.55
C LYS A 226 -3.09 -4.05 18.90
N CYS A 227 -3.62 -3.37 17.90
CA CYS A 227 -2.94 -2.28 17.20
C CYS A 227 -3.55 -0.92 17.57
N SER A 228 -2.71 0.07 17.83
CA SER A 228 -3.11 1.47 17.98
C SER A 228 -2.19 2.36 17.17
N ALA A 229 -2.76 3.19 16.30
CA ALA A 229 -2.02 4.02 15.37
C ALA A 229 -2.29 5.51 15.59
N THR A 230 -1.29 6.33 15.26
CA THR A 230 -1.45 7.77 15.00
C THR A 230 -0.90 8.06 13.61
N CYS A 231 -1.76 8.50 12.70
CA CYS A 231 -1.38 8.75 11.31
C CYS A 231 -1.15 10.23 11.06
N VAL A 232 0.08 10.57 10.63
CA VAL A 232 0.53 11.95 10.45
C VAL A 232 0.89 12.20 8.99
N ARG A 233 0.35 13.25 8.39
CA ARG A 233 0.78 13.74 7.07
C ARG A 233 2.02 14.60 7.25
N VAL A 234 3.09 14.30 6.50
CA VAL A 234 4.36 15.02 6.54
C VAL A 234 4.70 15.62 5.18
N SER A 235 5.57 16.63 5.19
CA SER A 235 5.98 17.38 3.99
C SER A 235 7.00 16.63 3.10
N SER A 236 6.82 15.32 2.95
CA SER A 236 7.54 14.46 2.00
C SER A 236 6.67 14.20 0.78
N LEU A 237 7.26 14.17 -0.41
CA LEU A 237 6.51 13.93 -1.65
C LEU A 237 6.12 12.46 -1.82
N ARG A 238 7.04 11.52 -1.59
CA ARG A 238 6.86 10.09 -1.86
C ARG A 238 7.55 9.27 -0.76
N SER A 239 7.13 8.05 -0.57
CA SER A 239 7.56 7.13 0.46
C SER A 239 7.01 7.48 1.86
N HIS A 240 6.47 6.49 2.56
CA HIS A 240 6.01 6.61 3.94
C HIS A 240 7.07 6.10 4.90
N SER A 241 7.01 6.56 6.14
CA SER A 241 7.79 6.00 7.24
C SER A 241 6.90 5.70 8.42
N GLU A 242 7.35 4.77 9.28
CA GLU A 242 6.64 4.41 10.50
C GLU A 242 7.62 4.21 11.66
N SER A 243 7.25 4.75 12.82
CA SER A 243 7.84 4.38 14.10
C SER A 243 6.95 3.33 14.75
N VAL A 244 7.46 2.10 14.85
CA VAL A 244 6.69 0.96 15.34
C VAL A 244 7.28 0.47 16.66
N TRP A 245 6.40 0.26 17.63
CA TRP A 245 6.67 -0.44 18.86
C TRP A 245 5.83 -1.70 18.92
N VAL A 246 6.44 -2.83 19.30
CA VAL A 246 5.76 -4.11 19.46
C VAL A 246 6.04 -4.72 20.82
N GLU A 247 5.03 -5.37 21.40
CA GLU A 247 5.13 -6.25 22.55
C GLU A 247 4.96 -7.69 22.06
N THR A 248 5.96 -8.53 22.30
CA THR A 248 5.93 -9.95 21.94
C THR A 248 5.60 -10.83 23.16
N GLU A 249 5.16 -12.05 22.95
CA GLU A 249 4.86 -12.99 24.03
C GLU A 249 6.11 -13.39 24.82
N LYS A 250 7.22 -13.58 24.10
CA LYS A 250 8.54 -13.90 24.67
C LYS A 250 9.52 -12.81 24.29
N PRO A 251 10.47 -12.47 25.18
CA PRO A 251 11.49 -11.47 24.84
C PRO A 251 12.35 -11.96 23.68
N LEU A 252 12.62 -11.08 22.72
CA LEU A 252 13.52 -11.30 21.58
C LEU A 252 14.75 -10.41 21.71
N THR A 253 15.91 -10.89 21.27
CA THR A 253 17.09 -10.04 21.15
C THR A 253 17.06 -9.22 19.86
N VAL A 254 17.82 -8.14 19.82
CA VAL A 254 17.97 -7.31 18.61
C VAL A 254 18.62 -8.13 17.49
N GLU A 255 19.59 -8.97 17.82
CA GLU A 255 20.32 -9.83 16.89
C GLU A 255 19.39 -10.85 16.21
N GLU A 256 18.48 -11.50 16.98
CA GLU A 256 17.49 -12.43 16.43
C GLU A 256 16.56 -11.71 15.44
N VAL A 257 16.06 -10.53 15.81
CA VAL A 257 15.17 -9.74 14.96
C VAL A 257 15.87 -9.27 13.69
N ARG A 258 17.12 -8.76 13.79
CA ARG A 258 17.91 -8.35 12.63
C ARG A 258 18.14 -9.52 11.68
N ALA A 259 18.53 -10.67 12.20
CA ALA A 259 18.77 -11.88 11.41
C ALA A 259 17.47 -12.41 10.73
N ALA A 260 16.33 -12.24 11.36
CA ALA A 260 15.04 -12.61 10.78
C ALA A 260 14.64 -11.65 9.64
N ILE A 261 14.77 -10.34 9.85
CA ILE A 261 14.45 -9.32 8.83
C ILE A 261 15.37 -9.44 7.62
N GLU A 262 16.67 -9.68 7.82
CA GLU A 262 17.66 -9.83 6.73
C GLU A 262 17.32 -10.99 5.78
N LYS A 263 16.62 -12.01 6.27
CA LYS A 263 16.20 -13.19 5.50
C LYS A 263 14.75 -13.09 4.98
N ALA A 264 13.99 -12.14 5.46
CA ALA A 264 12.58 -12.03 5.14
C ALA A 264 12.36 -11.50 3.72
N PRO A 265 11.49 -12.13 2.91
CA PRO A 265 11.12 -11.58 1.61
C PRO A 265 10.43 -10.24 1.78
N GLY A 266 10.68 -9.30 0.86
CA GLY A 266 10.09 -7.96 0.86
C GLY A 266 10.65 -7.01 1.92
N CYS A 267 11.70 -7.43 2.66
CA CYS A 267 12.39 -6.59 3.64
C CYS A 267 13.86 -6.35 3.25
N THR A 268 14.33 -5.14 3.49
CA THR A 268 15.75 -4.80 3.42
C THR A 268 16.20 -4.21 4.75
N LEU A 269 17.17 -4.86 5.42
CA LEU A 269 17.77 -4.35 6.65
C LEU A 269 18.73 -3.20 6.34
N LYS A 270 18.47 -2.01 6.92
CA LYS A 270 19.32 -0.83 6.83
C LYS A 270 19.50 -0.21 8.22
N ASP A 271 20.45 -0.75 9.02
CA ASP A 271 20.51 -0.46 10.45
C ASP A 271 21.96 -0.43 10.99
N ASP A 272 22.73 0.59 10.59
CA ASP A 272 24.01 0.92 11.18
C ASP A 272 23.97 2.35 11.74
N VAL A 273 23.38 2.46 12.92
CA VAL A 273 23.07 3.75 13.55
C VAL A 273 24.29 4.56 13.91
N PHE A 274 25.44 3.92 14.21
CA PHE A 274 26.66 4.60 14.58
C PHE A 274 27.36 5.26 13.38
N ASN A 275 27.06 4.77 12.17
CA ASN A 275 27.50 5.37 10.92
C ASN A 275 26.40 6.19 10.22
N GLY A 276 25.28 6.46 10.90
CA GLY A 276 24.17 7.27 10.37
C GLY A 276 23.36 6.55 9.29
N VAL A 277 23.41 5.20 9.22
CA VAL A 277 22.70 4.41 8.21
C VAL A 277 21.38 3.90 8.77
N TYR A 278 20.27 4.41 8.23
CA TYR A 278 18.89 4.02 8.55
C TYR A 278 17.97 4.39 7.39
N PRO A 279 16.77 3.79 7.27
CA PRO A 279 15.86 4.05 6.14
C PRO A 279 15.30 5.48 6.16
N MET A 280 15.29 6.13 5.00
CA MET A 280 14.71 7.47 4.82
C MET A 280 13.86 7.54 3.54
N PRO A 281 12.78 8.35 3.50
CA PRO A 281 11.88 8.45 2.34
C PRO A 281 12.56 8.77 1.01
N LEU A 282 13.59 9.63 0.99
CA LEU A 282 14.31 9.99 -0.23
C LEU A 282 15.04 8.79 -0.87
N GLU A 283 15.45 7.83 -0.06
CA GLU A 283 16.21 6.67 -0.51
C GLU A 283 15.30 5.48 -0.86
N THR A 284 14.14 5.41 -0.23
CA THR A 284 13.20 4.30 -0.43
C THR A 284 12.13 4.59 -1.48
N ALA A 285 12.06 5.82 -1.98
CA ALA A 285 11.17 6.18 -3.08
C ALA A 285 11.61 5.51 -4.39
N GLY A 286 10.73 4.70 -4.97
CA GLY A 286 11.01 3.92 -6.18
C GLY A 286 11.51 2.49 -5.91
N GLU A 287 11.81 2.14 -4.66
CA GLU A 287 12.25 0.80 -4.26
C GLU A 287 11.08 -0.13 -3.96
N ASP A 288 11.31 -1.43 -4.11
CA ASP A 288 10.27 -2.48 -3.95
C ASP A 288 10.09 -2.91 -2.49
N ASP A 289 11.16 -2.96 -1.73
CA ASP A 289 11.17 -3.51 -0.38
C ASP A 289 10.66 -2.52 0.70
N VAL A 290 10.28 -3.08 1.83
CA VAL A 290 10.15 -2.36 3.09
C VAL A 290 11.52 -2.31 3.76
N PHE A 291 12.09 -1.13 3.90
CA PHE A 291 13.36 -0.93 4.57
C PHE A 291 13.14 -0.81 6.09
N VAL A 292 13.89 -1.61 6.84
CA VAL A 292 13.79 -1.70 8.30
C VAL A 292 15.09 -1.31 8.95
N GLY A 293 15.01 -0.45 9.96
CA GLY A 293 16.19 -0.04 10.73
C GLY A 293 15.81 0.50 12.11
N ARG A 294 16.81 1.07 12.82
CA ARG A 294 16.62 1.56 14.17
C ARG A 294 16.04 0.51 15.13
N ILE A 295 16.40 -0.77 14.91
CA ILE A 295 15.93 -1.90 15.72
C ILE A 295 16.64 -1.84 17.07
N ARG A 296 15.84 -1.81 18.14
CA ARG A 296 16.35 -1.73 19.51
C ARG A 296 15.35 -2.30 20.51
N LYS A 297 15.84 -2.73 21.66
CA LYS A 297 14.99 -3.08 22.81
C LYS A 297 14.25 -1.84 23.30
N ASP A 298 13.02 -2.02 23.75
CA ASP A 298 12.34 -1.02 24.54
C ASP A 298 12.98 -0.97 25.93
N ILE A 299 13.32 0.24 26.38
CA ILE A 299 13.92 0.44 27.71
C ILE A 299 12.91 0.37 28.84
N SER A 300 11.61 0.39 28.52
CA SER A 300 10.49 0.39 29.48
C SER A 300 9.76 -0.95 29.56
N ASP A 301 10.03 -1.90 28.62
CA ASP A 301 9.36 -3.18 28.56
C ASP A 301 10.35 -4.26 28.07
N GLU A 302 10.57 -5.31 28.88
CA GLU A 302 11.50 -6.41 28.57
C GLU A 302 11.07 -7.21 27.32
N ASN A 303 9.77 -7.28 27.02
CA ASN A 303 9.21 -7.91 25.82
C ASN A 303 9.04 -6.91 24.66
N GLY A 304 9.38 -5.66 24.88
CA GLY A 304 9.23 -4.57 23.92
C GLY A 304 10.39 -4.47 22.93
N LEU A 305 10.04 -4.17 21.68
CA LEU A 305 10.97 -3.81 20.60
C LEU A 305 10.47 -2.56 19.90
N THR A 306 11.39 -1.74 19.44
CA THR A 306 11.08 -0.59 18.58
C THR A 306 11.90 -0.67 17.30
N LEU A 307 11.25 -0.27 16.19
CA LEU A 307 11.87 -0.23 14.86
C LEU A 307 11.36 0.98 14.06
N TRP A 308 12.10 1.31 13.04
CA TRP A 308 11.76 2.33 12.07
C TRP A 308 11.66 1.70 10.69
N LEU A 309 10.56 2.01 9.99
CA LEU A 309 10.27 1.54 8.65
C LEU A 309 10.26 2.69 7.66
N SER A 310 10.67 2.43 6.42
CA SER A 310 10.41 3.32 5.29
C SER A 310 10.18 2.50 4.03
N SER A 311 9.15 2.85 3.24
CA SER A 311 8.79 2.11 2.02
C SER A 311 8.02 3.00 1.06
N ASP A 312 8.11 2.69 -0.23
CA ASP A 312 7.33 3.35 -1.27
C ASP A 312 5.89 2.86 -1.27
N GLN A 313 4.98 3.71 -0.77
CA GLN A 313 3.57 3.38 -0.63
C GLN A 313 2.81 3.25 -1.96
N ILE A 314 3.38 3.74 -3.09
CA ILE A 314 2.79 3.54 -4.42
C ILE A 314 3.21 2.18 -4.98
N ARG A 315 4.43 1.72 -4.64
CA ARG A 315 4.95 0.40 -5.04
C ARG A 315 4.48 -0.67 -4.07
N LYS A 316 5.27 -1.01 -3.04
CA LYS A 316 4.90 -2.08 -2.09
C LYS A 316 3.58 -1.81 -1.39
N GLY A 317 3.31 -0.56 -1.03
CA GLY A 317 2.05 -0.18 -0.38
C GLY A 317 0.80 -0.24 -1.28
N ALA A 318 0.94 -0.47 -2.60
CA ALA A 318 -0.18 -0.46 -3.54
C ALA A 318 0.06 -1.36 -4.76
N ALA A 319 0.64 -0.81 -5.84
CA ALA A 319 0.71 -1.48 -7.14
C ALA A 319 1.54 -2.76 -7.09
N LEU A 320 2.70 -2.75 -6.44
CA LEU A 320 3.56 -3.92 -6.36
C LEU A 320 2.89 -5.06 -5.58
N ASN A 321 2.27 -4.76 -4.43
CA ASN A 321 1.58 -5.79 -3.66
C ASN A 321 0.48 -6.46 -4.47
N ALA A 322 -0.29 -5.69 -5.23
CA ALA A 322 -1.34 -6.23 -6.10
C ALA A 322 -0.75 -7.09 -7.24
N VAL A 323 0.37 -6.68 -7.85
CA VAL A 323 1.06 -7.48 -8.88
C VAL A 323 1.62 -8.77 -8.27
N GLN A 324 2.22 -8.72 -7.09
CA GLN A 324 2.70 -9.91 -6.37
C GLN A 324 1.56 -10.89 -6.02
N ILE A 325 0.37 -10.40 -5.68
CA ILE A 325 -0.84 -11.24 -5.52
C ILE A 325 -1.14 -11.98 -6.83
N ALA A 326 -1.12 -11.27 -7.96
CA ALA A 326 -1.35 -11.88 -9.26
C ALA A 326 -0.28 -12.91 -9.64
N GLU A 327 1.00 -12.62 -9.38
CA GLU A 327 2.12 -13.55 -9.57
C GLU A 327 1.93 -14.82 -8.72
N TYR A 328 1.48 -14.67 -7.48
CA TYR A 328 1.19 -15.81 -6.62
C TYR A 328 0.06 -16.69 -7.17
N LEU A 329 -1.02 -16.09 -7.68
CA LEU A 329 -2.11 -16.82 -8.32
C LEU A 329 -1.62 -17.61 -9.52
N ILE A 330 -0.82 -16.99 -10.40
CA ILE A 330 -0.24 -17.64 -11.59
C ILE A 330 0.62 -18.83 -11.17
N ALA A 331 1.52 -18.63 -10.23
CA ALA A 331 2.46 -19.68 -9.77
C ALA A 331 1.77 -20.88 -9.09
N ASN A 332 0.54 -20.69 -8.59
CA ASN A 332 -0.21 -21.73 -7.87
C ASN A 332 -1.45 -22.22 -8.63
N ASN A 333 -1.54 -21.96 -9.95
CA ASN A 333 -2.71 -22.32 -10.80
C ASN A 333 -4.04 -21.82 -10.18
N GLY A 334 -4.01 -20.63 -9.63
CA GLY A 334 -5.13 -20.05 -8.91
C GLY A 334 -6.02 -19.13 -9.76
N LEU A 335 -5.96 -19.20 -11.09
CA LEU A 335 -6.79 -18.41 -12.02
C LEU A 335 -7.84 -19.28 -12.66
#